data_103ec9ddbcb349f75ddab1c51d834e11
#
_entry.id   103ec9ddbcb349f75ddab1c51d834e11
#
_cell.length_a   1.000
_cell.length_b   1.000
_cell.length_c   1.000
_cell.angle_alpha   90.00
_cell.angle_beta   90.00
_cell.angle_gamma   90.00
#
_symmetry.space_group_name_H-M   'P 1'
#
loop_
_entity.id
_entity.type
_entity.pdbx_description
1 polymer ?
#
loop_
_entity_poly.entity_id
_entity_poly.type
_entity_poly.pdbx_seq_one_letter_code
_entity_poly.pdbx_strand_id
1 'polypeptide(L)'
;MPTGGGRRFEVIPAVDIKGGRCVRLRHGCEDAVIFKSDDPVAAARRWLEAGAGRLHVVDLDGAFQHGRNIPIIREIVELAATYSARVQVGGGIRSRDDVASLLGMGVDRVILGTIAMKDRVFLKKLVGEFSDGIMVALDALGGEVVISGWKERTGLRASVVAREFEALGVKSLLFTSVEADGTLSGVNAAAIKEVVDAVDIPVVAAGGVSSLDDIRKVKETGASGVVIGSALYIGKIKLKDALRVCSLTD
;
A
#
# COMPACT_ATOMS: atom_id res chain seq x y z
N MET A 1 7.13 29.20 -11.85
CA MET A 1 7.65 28.70 -10.57
C MET A 1 6.56 27.89 -9.94
N PRO A 2 6.63 26.54 -9.89
CA PRO A 2 5.65 25.78 -9.15
C PRO A 2 5.94 25.96 -7.65
N THR A 3 4.97 26.43 -6.92
CA THR A 3 4.99 26.56 -5.47
C THR A 3 5.05 25.15 -4.86
N GLY A 4 6.26 24.76 -4.49
CA GLY A 4 6.52 23.48 -3.83
C GLY A 4 6.01 23.50 -2.39
N GLY A 5 4.73 23.21 -2.21
CA GLY A 5 4.22 22.68 -0.96
C GLY A 5 4.71 21.23 -0.83
N GLY A 6 5.87 21.01 -0.24
CA GLY A 6 6.47 19.70 -0.07
C GLY A 6 5.47 18.76 0.60
N ARG A 7 4.97 17.77 -0.13
CA ARG A 7 4.11 16.72 0.43
C ARG A 7 4.89 16.03 1.55
N ARG A 8 4.33 16.06 2.75
CA ARG A 8 4.95 15.42 3.90
C ARG A 8 5.04 13.91 3.65
N PHE A 9 6.23 13.32 3.83
CA PHE A 9 6.44 11.88 3.73
C PHE A 9 5.58 11.13 4.76
N GLU A 10 4.84 10.10 4.34
CA GLU A 10 3.93 9.33 5.19
C GLU A 10 4.54 7.98 5.60
N VAL A 11 4.45 7.62 6.88
CA VAL A 11 4.63 6.24 7.36
C VAL A 11 3.26 5.62 7.59
N ILE A 12 3.00 4.52 6.90
CA ILE A 12 1.68 3.89 6.80
C ILE A 12 1.76 2.46 7.34
N PRO A 13 1.24 2.17 8.55
CA PRO A 13 1.18 0.80 9.04
C PRO A 13 0.14 -0.01 8.26
N ALA A 14 0.49 -1.30 8.00
CA ALA A 14 -0.38 -2.23 7.29
C ALA A 14 -1.21 -3.09 8.24
N VAL A 15 -2.45 -3.40 7.84
CA VAL A 15 -3.36 -4.37 8.47
C VAL A 15 -3.88 -5.30 7.39
N ASP A 16 -3.36 -6.52 7.33
CA ASP A 16 -3.80 -7.53 6.37
C ASP A 16 -4.84 -8.43 7.05
N ILE A 17 -5.97 -8.65 6.39
CA ILE A 17 -7.11 -9.40 6.94
C ILE A 17 -7.29 -10.69 6.15
N LYS A 18 -7.24 -11.85 6.84
CA LYS A 18 -7.50 -13.17 6.29
C LYS A 18 -8.34 -14.01 7.27
N GLY A 19 -9.48 -14.54 6.83
CA GLY A 19 -10.39 -15.31 7.67
C GLY A 19 -10.85 -14.53 8.90
N GLY A 20 -11.12 -13.25 8.77
CA GLY A 20 -11.50 -12.37 9.87
C GLY A 20 -10.39 -12.04 10.87
N ARG A 21 -9.14 -12.36 10.58
CA ARG A 21 -7.98 -12.20 11.47
C ARG A 21 -6.94 -11.29 10.85
N CYS A 22 -6.18 -10.58 11.69
CA CYS A 22 -5.00 -9.84 11.25
C CYS A 22 -3.83 -10.81 11.06
N VAL A 23 -3.23 -10.82 9.87
CA VAL A 23 -2.12 -11.72 9.53
C VAL A 23 -0.97 -10.95 8.88
N ARG A 24 0.24 -11.55 8.89
CA ARG A 24 1.34 -11.15 8.02
C ARG A 24 1.84 -12.39 7.29
N LEU A 25 1.98 -12.26 5.98
CA LEU A 25 2.46 -13.31 5.10
C LEU A 25 3.91 -13.05 4.69
N ARG A 26 4.67 -14.10 4.43
CA ARG A 26 5.98 -13.99 3.77
C ARG A 26 5.77 -14.07 2.26
N HIS A 27 6.31 -13.11 1.51
CA HIS A 27 6.19 -13.01 0.05
C HIS A 27 4.75 -13.16 -0.46
N GLY A 28 3.76 -12.64 0.28
CA GLY A 28 2.34 -12.79 -0.09
C GLY A 28 1.85 -14.23 -0.20
N CYS A 29 2.64 -15.22 0.23
CA CYS A 29 2.28 -16.63 0.15
C CYS A 29 1.23 -16.96 1.21
N GLU A 30 0.07 -17.46 0.76
CA GLU A 30 -1.11 -17.69 1.58
C GLU A 30 -0.86 -18.60 2.79
N ASP A 31 0.01 -19.60 2.63
CA ASP A 31 0.34 -20.59 3.66
C ASP A 31 1.52 -20.19 4.54
N ALA A 32 2.25 -19.11 4.17
CA ALA A 32 3.45 -18.66 4.88
C ALA A 32 3.14 -17.56 5.90
N VAL A 33 2.28 -17.87 6.89
CA VAL A 33 1.89 -16.92 7.94
C VAL A 33 3.03 -16.75 8.95
N ILE A 34 3.55 -15.53 9.11
CA ILE A 34 4.62 -15.16 10.05
C ILE A 34 4.10 -14.46 11.31
N PHE A 35 2.89 -13.93 11.27
CA PHE A 35 2.20 -13.32 12.40
C PHE A 35 0.70 -13.51 12.25
N LYS A 36 -0.02 -13.69 13.38
CA LYS A 36 -1.47 -13.79 13.43
C LYS A 36 -2.00 -13.21 14.74
N SER A 37 -3.05 -12.43 14.65
CA SER A 37 -3.84 -11.91 15.77
C SER A 37 -5.32 -12.07 15.45
N ASP A 38 -6.13 -12.35 16.46
CA ASP A 38 -7.56 -12.63 16.24
C ASP A 38 -8.39 -11.36 15.98
N ASP A 39 -7.85 -10.16 16.21
CA ASP A 39 -8.60 -8.90 16.09
C ASP A 39 -7.88 -7.89 15.20
N PRO A 40 -8.32 -7.73 13.92
CA PRO A 40 -7.78 -6.70 13.02
C PRO A 40 -8.10 -5.26 13.46
N VAL A 41 -9.25 -5.04 14.14
CA VAL A 41 -9.66 -3.73 14.62
C VAL A 41 -8.79 -3.30 15.78
N ALA A 42 -8.45 -4.22 16.70
CA ALA A 42 -7.48 -3.95 17.76
C ALA A 42 -6.08 -3.64 17.21
N ALA A 43 -5.65 -4.33 16.13
CA ALA A 43 -4.41 -4.00 15.44
C ALA A 43 -4.44 -2.58 14.85
N ALA A 44 -5.52 -2.21 14.17
CA ALA A 44 -5.73 -0.87 13.64
C ALA A 44 -5.71 0.19 14.77
N ARG A 45 -6.44 -0.03 15.86
CA ARG A 45 -6.48 0.84 17.05
C ARG A 45 -5.09 1.09 17.61
N ARG A 46 -4.29 0.05 17.77
CA ARG A 46 -2.89 0.15 18.25
C ARG A 46 -2.07 1.11 17.40
N TRP A 47 -2.21 1.08 16.08
CA TRP A 47 -1.47 1.97 15.19
C TRP A 47 -2.00 3.39 15.24
N LEU A 48 -3.32 3.58 15.34
CA LEU A 48 -3.94 4.90 15.47
C LEU A 48 -3.53 5.58 16.78
N GLU A 49 -3.57 4.86 17.90
CA GLU A 49 -3.09 5.34 19.23
C GLU A 49 -1.59 5.68 19.21
N ALA A 50 -0.80 5.00 18.37
CA ALA A 50 0.60 5.32 18.18
C ALA A 50 0.85 6.54 17.28
N GLY A 51 -0.21 7.14 16.69
CA GLY A 51 -0.17 8.37 15.89
C GLY A 51 -0.17 8.15 14.38
N ALA A 52 -0.61 6.99 13.88
CA ALA A 52 -0.76 6.78 12.44
C ALA A 52 -1.78 7.76 11.85
N GLY A 53 -1.39 8.56 10.85
CA GLY A 53 -2.29 9.43 10.09
C GLY A 53 -3.00 8.71 8.93
N ARG A 54 -2.56 7.50 8.59
CA ARG A 54 -3.16 6.64 7.57
C ARG A 54 -2.91 5.18 7.90
N LEU A 55 -3.87 4.32 7.55
CA LEU A 55 -3.74 2.86 7.59
C LEU A 55 -3.77 2.29 6.16
N HIS A 56 -2.99 1.25 5.92
CA HIS A 56 -3.05 0.43 4.72
C HIS A 56 -3.72 -0.90 5.06
N VAL A 57 -4.92 -1.14 4.54
CA VAL A 57 -5.71 -2.35 4.81
C VAL A 57 -5.74 -3.23 3.57
N VAL A 58 -5.44 -4.52 3.73
CA VAL A 58 -5.51 -5.50 2.64
C VAL A 58 -6.53 -6.58 2.98
N ASP A 59 -7.58 -6.70 2.14
CA ASP A 59 -8.52 -7.81 2.18
C ASP A 59 -7.92 -9.02 1.43
N LEU A 60 -7.21 -9.87 2.15
CA LEU A 60 -6.57 -11.05 1.56
C LEU A 60 -7.59 -12.10 1.11
N ASP A 61 -8.74 -12.24 1.81
CA ASP A 61 -9.80 -13.14 1.35
C ASP A 61 -10.37 -12.65 0.02
N GLY A 62 -10.55 -11.33 -0.14
CA GLY A 62 -10.90 -10.72 -1.41
C GLY A 62 -9.84 -10.96 -2.48
N ALA A 63 -8.56 -10.83 -2.14
CA ALA A 63 -7.46 -11.06 -3.09
C ALA A 63 -7.39 -12.51 -3.56
N PHE A 64 -7.54 -13.47 -2.65
CA PHE A 64 -7.51 -14.92 -2.93
C PHE A 64 -8.86 -15.51 -3.37
N GLN A 65 -9.92 -14.71 -3.46
CA GLN A 65 -11.27 -15.13 -3.86
C GLN A 65 -11.95 -16.10 -2.86
N HIS A 66 -11.63 -15.98 -1.58
CA HIS A 66 -12.23 -16.78 -0.49
C HIS A 66 -13.39 -16.08 0.23
N GLY A 67 -13.76 -14.89 -0.20
CA GLY A 67 -14.79 -14.05 0.41
C GLY A 67 -14.37 -12.59 0.54
N ARG A 68 -14.99 -11.84 1.46
CA ARG A 68 -14.71 -10.42 1.69
C ARG A 68 -14.82 -10.09 3.18
N ASN A 69 -13.94 -9.24 3.68
CA ASN A 69 -13.94 -8.76 5.07
C ASN A 69 -14.59 -7.36 5.21
N ILE A 70 -15.61 -7.06 4.40
CA ILE A 70 -16.23 -5.72 4.35
C ILE A 70 -16.71 -5.21 5.73
N PRO A 71 -17.34 -6.02 6.61
CA PRO A 71 -17.75 -5.54 7.94
C PRO A 71 -16.56 -5.06 8.78
N ILE A 72 -15.45 -5.80 8.77
CA ILE A 72 -14.23 -5.46 9.52
C ILE A 72 -13.58 -4.19 8.94
N ILE A 73 -13.52 -4.08 7.59
CA ILE A 73 -13.00 -2.89 6.92
C ILE A 73 -13.82 -1.65 7.31
N ARG A 74 -15.15 -1.77 7.35
CA ARG A 74 -16.05 -0.69 7.79
C ARG A 74 -15.71 -0.24 9.21
N GLU A 75 -15.58 -1.18 10.14
CA GLU A 75 -15.26 -0.89 11.52
C GLU A 75 -13.89 -0.20 11.68
N ILE A 76 -12.87 -0.62 10.88
CA ILE A 76 -11.57 0.04 10.84
C ILE A 76 -11.69 1.47 10.29
N VAL A 77 -12.49 1.70 9.25
CA VAL A 77 -12.70 3.04 8.66
C VAL A 77 -13.39 3.96 9.66
N GLU A 78 -14.46 3.50 10.31
CA GLU A 78 -15.18 4.24 11.35
C GLU A 78 -14.25 4.59 12.54
N LEU A 79 -13.45 3.60 12.98
CA LEU A 79 -12.45 3.81 14.03
C LEU A 79 -11.40 4.86 13.60
N ALA A 80 -10.84 4.75 12.39
CA ALA A 80 -9.82 5.67 11.89
C ALA A 80 -10.34 7.12 11.84
N ALA A 81 -11.61 7.32 11.48
CA ALA A 81 -12.26 8.63 11.47
C ALA A 81 -12.24 9.30 12.86
N THR A 82 -12.38 8.53 13.96
CA THR A 82 -12.30 9.07 15.33
C THR A 82 -10.92 9.62 15.71
N TYR A 83 -9.88 9.18 14.98
CA TYR A 83 -8.49 9.66 15.12
C TYR A 83 -8.10 10.69 14.04
N SER A 84 -9.05 11.15 13.21
CA SER A 84 -8.78 11.97 12.02
C SER A 84 -7.75 11.34 11.07
N ALA A 85 -7.67 10.02 11.07
CA ALA A 85 -6.80 9.24 10.21
C ALA A 85 -7.54 8.74 8.96
N ARG A 86 -6.80 8.47 7.89
CA ARG A 86 -7.30 7.98 6.62
C ARG A 86 -7.05 6.49 6.45
N VAL A 87 -7.83 5.85 5.60
CA VAL A 87 -7.68 4.43 5.30
C VAL A 87 -7.56 4.23 3.79
N GLN A 88 -6.55 3.50 3.35
CA GLN A 88 -6.45 3.00 1.98
C GLN A 88 -6.67 1.49 1.99
N VAL A 89 -7.45 0.98 1.03
CA VAL A 89 -7.85 -0.43 0.99
C VAL A 89 -7.47 -1.06 -0.33
N GLY A 90 -6.81 -2.22 -0.27
CA GLY A 90 -6.53 -3.10 -1.40
C GLY A 90 -7.04 -4.51 -1.16
N GLY A 91 -7.00 -5.34 -2.20
CA GLY A 91 -7.40 -6.75 -2.13
C GLY A 91 -8.77 -7.05 -2.73
N GLY A 92 -8.79 -7.81 -3.81
CA GLY A 92 -10.00 -8.36 -4.44
C GLY A 92 -10.94 -7.38 -5.12
N ILE A 93 -10.51 -6.17 -5.44
CA ILE A 93 -11.32 -5.14 -6.09
C ILE A 93 -11.32 -5.39 -7.60
N ARG A 94 -12.50 -5.70 -8.17
CA ARG A 94 -12.63 -6.16 -9.55
C ARG A 94 -13.72 -5.44 -10.35
N SER A 95 -14.55 -4.65 -9.69
CA SER A 95 -15.67 -3.95 -10.33
C SER A 95 -15.71 -2.46 -9.95
N ARG A 96 -16.42 -1.67 -10.74
CA ARG A 96 -16.75 -0.29 -10.42
C ARG A 96 -17.51 -0.17 -9.09
N ASP A 97 -18.43 -1.11 -8.86
CA ASP A 97 -19.27 -1.09 -7.66
C ASP A 97 -18.46 -1.42 -6.40
N ASP A 98 -17.41 -2.27 -6.49
CA ASP A 98 -16.45 -2.46 -5.39
C ASP A 98 -15.80 -1.12 -5.01
N VAL A 99 -15.33 -0.37 -6.01
CA VAL A 99 -14.69 0.94 -5.82
C VAL A 99 -15.68 1.92 -5.20
N ALA A 100 -16.86 2.08 -5.79
CA ALA A 100 -17.89 2.99 -5.32
C ALA A 100 -18.34 2.67 -3.87
N SER A 101 -18.48 1.38 -3.56
CA SER A 101 -18.87 0.92 -2.22
C SER A 101 -17.80 1.26 -1.16
N LEU A 102 -16.52 1.01 -1.46
CA LEU A 102 -15.42 1.30 -0.54
C LEU A 102 -15.26 2.82 -0.32
N LEU A 103 -15.28 3.62 -1.39
CA LEU A 103 -15.21 5.08 -1.28
C LEU A 103 -16.43 5.65 -0.55
N GLY A 104 -17.64 5.15 -0.85
CA GLY A 104 -18.87 5.51 -0.15
C GLY A 104 -18.89 5.13 1.34
N MET A 105 -18.07 4.18 1.76
CA MET A 105 -17.86 3.78 3.15
C MET A 105 -16.91 4.74 3.91
N GLY A 106 -16.20 5.62 3.20
CA GLY A 106 -15.23 6.55 3.78
C GLY A 106 -13.76 6.12 3.61
N VAL A 107 -13.49 5.10 2.78
CA VAL A 107 -12.11 4.78 2.36
C VAL A 107 -11.56 5.96 1.55
N ASP A 108 -10.36 6.44 1.89
CA ASP A 108 -9.71 7.58 1.24
C ASP A 108 -9.13 7.21 -0.13
N ARG A 109 -8.57 6.02 -0.26
CA ARG A 109 -8.03 5.49 -1.52
C ARG A 109 -8.31 4.00 -1.68
N VAL A 110 -8.77 3.61 -2.85
CA VAL A 110 -8.95 2.23 -3.27
C VAL A 110 -7.75 1.81 -4.13
N ILE A 111 -7.11 0.70 -3.77
CA ILE A 111 -5.87 0.25 -4.42
C ILE A 111 -6.20 -0.87 -5.42
N LEU A 112 -5.97 -0.59 -6.69
CA LEU A 112 -6.18 -1.53 -7.80
C LEU A 112 -4.85 -2.19 -8.18
N GLY A 113 -4.80 -3.51 -8.13
CA GLY A 113 -3.64 -4.31 -8.57
C GLY A 113 -3.86 -4.92 -9.95
N THR A 114 -4.04 -6.24 -10.00
CA THR A 114 -4.16 -7.06 -11.22
C THR A 114 -5.15 -6.50 -12.27
N ILE A 115 -6.29 -5.95 -11.84
CA ILE A 115 -7.30 -5.40 -12.77
C ILE A 115 -6.76 -4.20 -13.54
N ALA A 116 -5.98 -3.33 -12.90
CA ALA A 116 -5.35 -2.19 -13.54
C ALA A 116 -4.35 -2.62 -14.63
N MET A 117 -3.68 -3.76 -14.43
CA MET A 117 -2.77 -4.35 -15.42
C MET A 117 -3.50 -5.03 -16.56
N LYS A 118 -4.61 -5.71 -16.30
CA LYS A 118 -5.34 -6.53 -17.29
C LYS A 118 -6.30 -5.71 -18.15
N ASP A 119 -6.85 -4.61 -17.63
CA ASP A 119 -7.84 -3.79 -18.33
C ASP A 119 -7.56 -2.28 -18.17
N ARG A 120 -6.77 -1.74 -19.11
CA ARG A 120 -6.43 -0.31 -19.19
C ARG A 120 -7.64 0.59 -19.50
N VAL A 121 -8.59 0.07 -20.26
CA VAL A 121 -9.81 0.81 -20.62
C VAL A 121 -10.69 0.97 -19.39
N PHE A 122 -10.85 -0.10 -18.63
CA PHE A 122 -11.57 -0.07 -17.37
C PHE A 122 -10.88 0.84 -16.32
N LEU A 123 -9.55 0.73 -16.20
CA LEU A 123 -8.77 1.62 -15.33
C LEU A 123 -9.01 3.10 -15.68
N LYS A 124 -8.94 3.46 -16.96
CA LYS A 124 -9.16 4.84 -17.42
C LYS A 124 -10.55 5.36 -17.05
N LYS A 125 -11.58 4.52 -17.15
CA LYS A 125 -12.95 4.87 -16.73
C LYS A 125 -13.02 5.12 -15.23
N LEU A 126 -12.43 4.23 -14.42
CA LEU A 126 -12.42 4.37 -12.96
C LEU A 126 -11.68 5.64 -12.50
N VAL A 127 -10.52 5.91 -13.09
CA VAL A 127 -9.75 7.13 -12.80
C VAL A 127 -10.51 8.39 -13.20
N GLY A 128 -11.20 8.37 -14.35
CA GLY A 128 -12.06 9.49 -14.78
C GLY A 128 -13.24 9.76 -13.85
N GLU A 129 -13.77 8.73 -13.19
CA GLU A 129 -14.92 8.85 -12.28
C GLU A 129 -14.50 9.16 -10.84
N PHE A 130 -13.47 8.48 -10.32
CA PHE A 130 -13.10 8.51 -8.90
C PHE A 130 -11.79 9.27 -8.62
N SER A 131 -11.07 9.70 -9.66
CA SER A 131 -9.88 10.56 -9.58
C SER A 131 -8.91 10.16 -8.45
N ASP A 132 -8.74 11.03 -7.44
CA ASP A 132 -7.81 10.86 -6.32
C ASP A 132 -8.17 9.67 -5.39
N GLY A 133 -9.38 9.16 -5.49
CA GLY A 133 -9.82 7.95 -4.80
C GLY A 133 -9.17 6.66 -5.33
N ILE A 134 -8.48 6.71 -6.48
CA ILE A 134 -7.81 5.56 -7.07
C ILE A 134 -6.28 5.65 -6.89
N MET A 135 -5.71 4.60 -6.30
CA MET A 135 -4.29 4.31 -6.29
C MET A 135 -4.04 3.00 -7.05
N VAL A 136 -2.95 2.90 -7.80
CA VAL A 136 -2.62 1.64 -8.48
C VAL A 136 -1.42 0.98 -7.83
N ALA A 137 -1.55 -0.32 -7.51
CA ALA A 137 -0.46 -1.15 -7.04
C ALA A 137 0.39 -1.62 -8.22
N LEU A 138 1.68 -1.45 -8.09
CA LEU A 138 2.71 -1.87 -9.02
C LEU A 138 3.71 -2.74 -8.27
N ASP A 139 3.46 -4.05 -8.28
CA ASP A 139 4.31 -5.03 -7.62
C ASP A 139 5.38 -5.51 -8.61
N ALA A 140 6.65 -5.51 -8.20
CA ALA A 140 7.75 -5.89 -9.08
C ALA A 140 8.71 -6.87 -8.41
N LEU A 141 9.18 -7.82 -9.21
CA LEU A 141 10.22 -8.80 -8.86
C LEU A 141 11.41 -8.62 -9.81
N GLY A 142 12.55 -8.18 -9.29
CA GLY A 142 13.71 -7.85 -10.11
C GLY A 142 13.45 -6.71 -11.11
N GLY A 143 12.57 -5.76 -10.77
CA GLY A 143 12.18 -4.64 -11.64
C GLY A 143 11.14 -4.98 -12.71
N GLU A 144 10.72 -6.24 -12.82
CA GLU A 144 9.65 -6.71 -13.71
C GLU A 144 8.32 -6.77 -12.95
N VAL A 145 7.26 -6.21 -13.55
CA VAL A 145 5.91 -6.22 -12.94
C VAL A 145 5.36 -7.64 -12.84
N VAL A 146 4.81 -7.96 -11.67
CA VAL A 146 4.12 -9.22 -11.40
C VAL A 146 2.67 -8.96 -10.99
N ILE A 147 1.77 -9.90 -11.31
CA ILE A 147 0.33 -9.81 -11.06
C ILE A 147 -0.21 -11.12 -10.48
N SER A 148 -1.52 -11.17 -10.22
CA SER A 148 -2.24 -12.37 -9.79
C SER A 148 -1.68 -12.95 -8.48
N GLY A 149 -1.40 -12.07 -7.48
CA GLY A 149 -0.76 -12.48 -6.22
C GLY A 149 0.68 -12.93 -6.46
N TRP A 150 1.40 -12.21 -7.33
CA TRP A 150 2.83 -12.37 -7.67
C TRP A 150 3.17 -13.68 -8.40
N LYS A 151 2.16 -14.37 -8.93
CA LYS A 151 2.32 -15.69 -9.60
C LYS A 151 2.61 -15.57 -11.09
N GLU A 152 2.31 -14.42 -11.70
CA GLU A 152 2.40 -14.19 -13.15
C GLU A 152 3.35 -13.03 -13.42
N ARG A 153 4.40 -13.27 -14.22
CA ARG A 153 5.31 -12.24 -14.72
C ARG A 153 4.75 -11.63 -16.00
N THR A 154 4.90 -10.33 -16.16
CA THR A 154 4.33 -9.61 -17.33
C THR A 154 5.35 -9.33 -18.42
N GLY A 155 6.65 -9.50 -18.16
CA GLY A 155 7.73 -9.08 -19.07
C GLY A 155 7.93 -7.56 -19.14
N LEU A 156 7.18 -6.76 -18.37
CA LEU A 156 7.21 -5.30 -18.43
C LEU A 156 8.00 -4.70 -17.26
N ARG A 157 8.81 -3.69 -17.54
CA ARG A 157 9.53 -2.92 -16.51
C ARG A 157 8.58 -2.05 -15.71
N ALA A 158 8.76 -2.01 -14.40
CA ALA A 158 7.92 -1.23 -13.49
C ALA A 158 7.91 0.26 -13.84
N SER A 159 9.05 0.85 -14.18
CA SER A 159 9.18 2.26 -14.59
C SER A 159 8.44 2.60 -15.89
N VAL A 160 8.33 1.64 -16.83
CA VAL A 160 7.56 1.80 -18.06
C VAL A 160 6.06 1.79 -17.77
N VAL A 161 5.61 0.82 -16.97
CA VAL A 161 4.20 0.68 -16.60
C VAL A 161 3.74 1.86 -15.72
N ALA A 162 4.61 2.37 -14.84
CA ALA A 162 4.32 3.56 -14.04
C ALA A 162 3.97 4.77 -14.92
N ARG A 163 4.77 5.04 -15.97
CA ARG A 163 4.48 6.12 -16.94
C ARG A 163 3.17 5.90 -17.69
N GLU A 164 2.88 4.65 -18.07
CA GLU A 164 1.60 4.33 -18.73
C GLU A 164 0.41 4.66 -17.81
N PHE A 165 0.49 4.29 -16.53
CA PHE A 165 -0.56 4.59 -15.57
C PHE A 165 -0.74 6.09 -15.33
N GLU A 166 0.36 6.83 -15.21
CA GLU A 166 0.30 8.30 -15.11
C GLU A 166 -0.36 8.93 -16.37
N ALA A 167 0.02 8.47 -17.55
CA ALA A 167 -0.59 8.92 -18.81
C ALA A 167 -2.10 8.58 -18.92
N LEU A 168 -2.57 7.52 -18.25
CA LEU A 168 -3.99 7.20 -18.12
C LEU A 168 -4.73 8.07 -17.10
N GLY A 169 -4.00 8.92 -16.35
CA GLY A 169 -4.57 9.84 -15.37
C GLY A 169 -4.54 9.34 -13.93
N VAL A 170 -3.88 8.20 -13.64
CA VAL A 170 -3.65 7.74 -12.26
C VAL A 170 -2.94 8.82 -11.46
N LYS A 171 -3.35 9.03 -10.20
CA LYS A 171 -2.86 10.13 -9.35
C LYS A 171 -1.88 9.69 -8.27
N SER A 172 -1.74 8.39 -8.03
CA SER A 172 -0.77 7.86 -7.06
C SER A 172 -0.50 6.38 -7.32
N LEU A 173 0.72 5.94 -6.99
CA LEU A 173 1.16 4.56 -7.11
C LEU A 173 1.55 3.99 -5.73
N LEU A 174 1.28 2.70 -5.54
CA LEU A 174 1.88 1.89 -4.49
C LEU A 174 2.89 0.94 -5.15
N PHE A 175 4.17 1.14 -4.90
CA PHE A 175 5.22 0.28 -5.46
C PHE A 175 5.72 -0.72 -4.43
N THR A 176 5.61 -2.02 -4.73
CA THR A 176 6.09 -3.11 -3.86
C THR A 176 7.29 -3.83 -4.50
N SER A 177 8.43 -3.85 -3.79
CA SER A 177 9.56 -4.73 -4.11
C SER A 177 9.27 -6.11 -3.51
N VAL A 178 8.81 -7.03 -4.37
CA VAL A 178 8.28 -8.34 -3.94
C VAL A 178 9.37 -9.22 -3.32
N GLU A 179 10.59 -9.19 -3.87
CA GLU A 179 11.73 -9.93 -3.33
C GLU A 179 12.09 -9.55 -1.89
N ALA A 180 11.78 -8.32 -1.50
CA ALA A 180 12.04 -7.81 -0.15
C ALA A 180 10.85 -8.00 0.79
N ASP A 181 9.63 -8.18 0.27
CA ASP A 181 8.41 -8.20 1.10
C ASP A 181 8.37 -9.38 2.07
N GLY A 182 8.07 -9.06 3.34
CA GLY A 182 8.01 -10.04 4.43
C GLY A 182 9.33 -10.65 4.85
N THR A 183 10.48 -10.29 4.23
CA THR A 183 11.80 -10.86 4.53
C THR A 183 12.55 -10.13 5.63
N LEU A 184 12.25 -8.85 5.87
CA LEU A 184 12.99 -7.97 6.78
C LEU A 184 14.49 -7.85 6.40
N SER A 185 14.79 -7.94 5.11
CA SER A 185 16.16 -7.88 4.57
C SER A 185 16.63 -6.47 4.19
N GLY A 186 15.78 -5.47 4.38
CA GLY A 186 15.99 -4.10 3.94
C GLY A 186 15.23 -3.78 2.65
N VAL A 187 15.16 -2.50 2.30
CA VAL A 187 14.46 -1.99 1.12
C VAL A 187 15.35 -2.01 -0.12
N ASN A 188 14.76 -2.23 -1.28
CA ASN A 188 15.44 -2.03 -2.57
C ASN A 188 15.29 -0.56 -3.01
N ALA A 189 16.12 0.34 -2.44
CA ALA A 189 16.05 1.77 -2.71
C ALA A 189 16.28 2.11 -4.20
N ALA A 190 17.11 1.33 -4.90
CA ALA A 190 17.38 1.54 -6.33
C ALA A 190 16.11 1.29 -7.17
N ALA A 191 15.37 0.21 -6.90
CA ALA A 191 14.13 -0.09 -7.59
C ALA A 191 13.03 0.95 -7.28
N ILE A 192 12.95 1.41 -6.02
CA ILE A 192 12.00 2.48 -5.63
C ILE A 192 12.35 3.76 -6.40
N LYS A 193 13.63 4.15 -6.40
CA LYS A 193 14.09 5.37 -7.09
C LYS A 193 13.83 5.31 -8.60
N GLU A 194 14.03 4.16 -9.26
CA GLU A 194 13.73 3.98 -10.69
C GLU A 194 12.26 4.30 -11.01
N VAL A 195 11.33 3.89 -10.15
CA VAL A 195 9.90 4.16 -10.36
C VAL A 195 9.57 5.62 -10.01
N VAL A 196 10.14 6.16 -8.92
CA VAL A 196 9.94 7.56 -8.52
C VAL A 196 10.43 8.52 -9.60
N ASP A 197 11.62 8.28 -10.16
CA ASP A 197 12.19 9.13 -11.23
C ASP A 197 11.44 9.02 -12.57
N ALA A 198 10.60 7.99 -12.73
CA ALA A 198 9.85 7.76 -13.96
C ALA A 198 8.54 8.54 -14.04
N VAL A 199 8.02 9.09 -12.93
CA VAL A 199 6.69 9.72 -12.86
C VAL A 199 6.71 10.98 -11.99
N ASP A 200 5.78 11.90 -12.23
CA ASP A 200 5.57 13.12 -11.42
C ASP A 200 4.53 12.90 -10.30
N ILE A 201 3.77 11.80 -10.36
CA ILE A 201 2.77 11.45 -9.34
C ILE A 201 3.40 10.80 -8.11
N PRO A 202 2.76 10.94 -6.92
CA PRO A 202 3.24 10.34 -5.69
C PRO A 202 3.40 8.83 -5.80
N VAL A 203 4.56 8.32 -5.35
CA VAL A 203 4.84 6.90 -5.20
C VAL A 203 4.98 6.57 -3.71
N VAL A 204 4.16 5.68 -3.19
CA VAL A 204 4.32 5.09 -1.86
C VAL A 204 5.05 3.77 -2.02
N ALA A 205 6.13 3.56 -1.26
CA ALA A 205 6.89 2.33 -1.32
C ALA A 205 6.37 1.27 -0.34
N ALA A 206 6.56 -0.01 -0.66
CA ALA A 206 6.27 -1.14 0.20
C ALA A 206 7.30 -2.26 0.02
N GLY A 207 7.39 -3.14 1.02
CA GLY A 207 8.28 -4.31 1.01
C GLY A 207 9.65 -4.07 1.64
N GLY A 208 10.10 -5.00 2.48
CA GLY A 208 11.46 -5.11 3.00
C GLY A 208 11.81 -4.25 4.22
N VAL A 209 11.06 -3.22 4.57
CA VAL A 209 11.40 -2.33 5.69
C VAL A 209 11.69 -3.12 6.97
N SER A 210 12.89 -2.94 7.51
CA SER A 210 13.39 -3.69 8.67
C SER A 210 14.02 -2.80 9.75
N SER A 211 14.30 -1.53 9.44
CA SER A 211 14.98 -0.57 10.32
C SER A 211 14.51 0.87 10.08
N LEU A 212 14.83 1.78 10.99
CA LEU A 212 14.60 3.22 10.79
C LEU A 212 15.47 3.78 9.65
N ASP A 213 16.61 3.17 9.39
CA ASP A 213 17.49 3.54 8.30
C ASP A 213 16.86 3.22 6.92
N ASP A 214 16.14 2.11 6.83
CA ASP A 214 15.38 1.78 5.62
C ASP A 214 14.31 2.85 5.31
N ILE A 215 13.67 3.42 6.34
CA ILE A 215 12.70 4.51 6.17
C ILE A 215 13.39 5.78 5.62
N ARG A 216 14.60 6.10 6.12
CA ARG A 216 15.38 7.22 5.59
C ARG A 216 15.76 6.99 4.14
N LYS A 217 16.27 5.80 3.80
CA LYS A 217 16.59 5.42 2.41
C LYS A 217 15.39 5.56 1.48
N VAL A 218 14.19 5.13 1.91
CA VAL A 218 12.97 5.34 1.11
C VAL A 218 12.67 6.83 0.94
N LYS A 219 12.77 7.65 1.99
CA LYS A 219 12.56 9.10 1.91
C LYS A 219 13.55 9.76 0.94
N GLU A 220 14.82 9.37 0.97
CA GLU A 220 15.89 9.85 0.08
C GLU A 220 15.65 9.51 -1.41
N THR A 221 14.86 8.48 -1.72
CA THR A 221 14.47 8.18 -3.12
C THR A 221 13.52 9.21 -3.71
N GLY A 222 12.90 10.07 -2.89
CA GLY A 222 11.82 10.97 -3.30
C GLY A 222 10.43 10.35 -3.24
N ALA A 223 10.29 9.13 -2.72
CA ALA A 223 8.97 8.53 -2.46
C ALA A 223 8.14 9.40 -1.52
N SER A 224 6.82 9.39 -1.68
CA SER A 224 5.88 10.18 -0.88
C SER A 224 5.50 9.52 0.46
N GLY A 225 5.89 8.26 0.66
CA GLY A 225 5.63 7.52 1.88
C GLY A 225 6.08 6.08 1.79
N VAL A 226 5.89 5.36 2.91
CA VAL A 226 6.25 3.95 3.03
C VAL A 226 5.20 3.16 3.81
N VAL A 227 4.81 2.00 3.30
CA VAL A 227 3.99 1.02 4.01
C VAL A 227 4.90 0.11 4.82
N ILE A 228 4.60 -0.05 6.11
CA ILE A 228 5.35 -0.92 7.01
C ILE A 228 4.40 -1.98 7.59
N GLY A 229 4.74 -3.22 7.36
CA GLY A 229 4.02 -4.38 7.89
C GLY A 229 4.81 -5.09 8.99
N SER A 230 5.44 -6.21 8.65
CA SER A 230 6.04 -7.18 9.56
C SER A 230 6.95 -6.58 10.63
N ALA A 231 7.78 -5.58 10.30
CA ALA A 231 8.70 -4.95 11.25
C ALA A 231 8.01 -4.29 12.45
N LEU A 232 6.78 -3.76 12.28
CA LEU A 232 5.99 -3.20 13.36
C LEU A 232 5.39 -4.29 14.25
N TYR A 233 4.89 -5.39 13.65
CA TYR A 233 4.22 -6.47 14.37
C TYR A 233 5.17 -7.27 15.25
N ILE A 234 6.39 -7.52 14.78
CA ILE A 234 7.43 -8.23 15.56
C ILE A 234 8.24 -7.29 16.48
N GLY A 235 7.92 -5.99 16.52
CA GLY A 235 8.57 -5.02 17.40
C GLY A 235 9.97 -4.58 16.99
N LYS A 236 10.39 -4.90 15.73
CA LYS A 236 11.69 -4.47 15.20
C LYS A 236 11.77 -2.95 15.04
N ILE A 237 10.64 -2.32 14.73
CA ILE A 237 10.44 -0.87 14.65
C ILE A 237 9.25 -0.50 15.53
N LYS A 238 9.39 0.57 16.31
CA LYS A 238 8.25 1.21 16.98
C LYS A 238 7.67 2.28 16.05
N LEU A 239 6.36 2.29 15.83
CA LEU A 239 5.72 3.25 14.93
C LEU A 239 6.02 4.71 15.33
N LYS A 240 6.03 5.03 16.63
CA LYS A 240 6.35 6.38 17.11
C LYS A 240 7.75 6.84 16.68
N ASP A 241 8.73 5.94 16.64
CA ASP A 241 10.09 6.28 16.20
C ASP A 241 10.15 6.45 14.67
N ALA A 242 9.42 5.60 13.92
CA ALA A 242 9.27 5.74 12.47
C ALA A 242 8.63 7.08 12.08
N LEU A 243 7.58 7.52 12.78
CA LEU A 243 6.92 8.80 12.57
C LEU A 243 7.85 9.99 12.87
N ARG A 244 8.74 9.90 13.87
CA ARG A 244 9.74 10.94 14.16
C ARG A 244 10.75 11.11 13.03
N VAL A 245 11.21 10.02 12.41
CA VAL A 245 12.12 10.09 11.24
C VAL A 245 11.51 10.90 10.10
N CYS A 246 10.18 10.85 9.93
CA CYS A 246 9.49 11.61 8.90
C CYS A 246 9.33 13.10 9.21
N SER A 247 9.30 13.46 10.50
CA SER A 247 9.07 14.82 10.97
C SER A 247 10.35 15.66 11.03
N LEU A 248 11.52 15.02 10.98
CA LEU A 248 12.79 15.72 10.89
C LEU A 248 12.96 16.21 9.44
N THR A 249 12.68 17.48 9.22
CA THR A 249 13.18 18.24 8.06
C THR A 249 14.63 18.56 8.32
N ASP A 250 15.52 18.12 7.43
CA ASP A 250 16.91 18.59 7.38
C ASP A 250 16.95 20.10 7.06
#